data_ae47f5306b282fcd60a858bf1ae27f52
#
_entry.id   ae47f5306b282fcd60a858bf1ae27f52
#
_cell.length_a   1.000
_cell.length_b   1.000
_cell.length_c   1.000
_cell.angle_alpha   90.00
_cell.angle_beta   90.00
_cell.angle_gamma   90.00
#
_symmetry.space_group_name_H-M   'P 1'
#
loop_
_entity.id
_entity.type
_entity.pdbx_description
1 polymer ?
#
loop_
_entity_poly.entity_id
_entity_poly.type
_entity_poly.pdbx_seq_one_letter_code
_entity_poly.pdbx_strand_id
1 'polypeptide(L)'
;MQTKGIYLVMVAALAALWTTLFSQGVHKVGAEVSLPSTASKDTPASAREVFRAFDRMLLLEEKGETSAGVNVGDLNGDGLPDIVLGKGRHWPLFSRVLLNDGKGGFFASNLGMAPSRTYSAALADINRDGYLDIVVSNDAPDRKLVYLNDGKGHFTEAGTFGRPNWSTRYVTLADLNGDGFPDIVVANRGDYPDEGPTHPTPSYVCLNDGKGHFAACDALPTESATSIVAADLDGDGALDLFVPHRDGGQSIVLWNDGKGHFPNSTKVGPAIARIRMGAAGDFDGDGKLDLAFIDEQNKATFVIYNQGKRQFGEPERLPGPARPPYALAVTDLNHDGRPDIVVGYVEVPGSVYFNTGQHNFREVRWNDGKGTAYGIAFADFNGDGWPDIVAARSDAPNAIWFSSEQAGGR
;
A
#
# COMPACT_ATOMS: atom_id res chain seq x y z
N MET A 1 37.67 11.78 3.80
CA MET A 1 36.95 11.88 5.06
C MET A 1 35.87 12.95 4.87
N GLN A 2 34.64 12.68 5.15
CA GLN A 2 33.42 13.47 4.92
C GLN A 2 32.79 13.27 3.54
N THR A 3 31.92 12.29 3.46
CA THR A 3 30.67 12.24 2.63
C THR A 3 29.96 10.92 2.87
N LYS A 4 29.57 10.64 4.11
CA LYS A 4 28.75 9.45 4.45
C LYS A 4 27.49 9.79 5.29
N GLY A 5 27.11 11.07 5.35
CA GLY A 5 26.05 11.51 6.27
C GLY A 5 24.70 11.90 5.66
N ILE A 6 24.51 11.81 4.34
CA ILE A 6 23.31 12.37 3.70
C ILE A 6 22.38 11.28 3.11
N TYR A 7 22.85 10.04 2.97
CA TYR A 7 22.04 8.96 2.39
C TYR A 7 21.13 8.22 3.39
N LEU A 8 21.34 8.41 4.69
CA LEU A 8 20.62 7.62 5.71
C LEU A 8 19.24 8.18 6.12
N VAL A 9 18.94 9.43 5.77
CA VAL A 9 17.65 10.07 6.12
C VAL A 9 16.56 9.81 5.05
N MET A 10 16.94 9.39 3.83
CA MET A 10 15.98 9.18 2.75
C MET A 10 15.31 7.79 2.74
N VAL A 11 15.87 6.78 3.39
CA VAL A 11 15.34 5.41 3.29
C VAL A 11 14.17 5.15 4.27
N ALA A 12 14.18 5.78 5.43
CA ALA A 12 13.07 5.64 6.41
C ALA A 12 11.79 6.37 5.97
N ALA A 13 11.91 7.41 5.15
CA ALA A 13 10.76 8.12 4.58
C ALA A 13 10.14 7.37 3.38
N LEU A 14 10.85 6.41 2.78
CA LEU A 14 10.44 5.78 1.52
C LEU A 14 9.33 4.73 1.66
N ALA A 15 9.16 4.08 2.79
CA ALA A 15 8.05 3.12 2.95
C ALA A 15 6.69 3.80 3.13
N ALA A 16 6.63 4.99 3.74
CA ALA A 16 5.42 5.80 3.80
C ALA A 16 5.30 6.76 2.60
N LEU A 17 6.42 7.06 1.93
CA LEU A 17 6.50 7.98 0.79
C LEU A 17 6.38 7.29 -0.58
N TRP A 18 6.36 5.96 -0.65
CA TRP A 18 6.21 5.27 -1.95
C TRP A 18 4.85 5.52 -2.62
N THR A 19 3.86 6.00 -1.90
CA THR A 19 2.62 6.51 -2.49
C THR A 19 2.66 8.01 -2.83
N THR A 20 3.62 8.79 -2.29
CA THR A 20 3.67 10.25 -2.49
C THR A 20 4.84 10.75 -3.35
N LEU A 21 5.89 9.94 -3.59
CA LEU A 21 7.10 10.42 -4.29
C LEU A 21 7.03 10.37 -5.82
N PHE A 22 6.01 9.74 -6.41
CA PHE A 22 5.86 9.73 -7.88
C PHE A 22 5.00 10.87 -8.45
N SER A 23 4.50 11.80 -7.63
CA SER A 23 3.79 13.00 -8.13
C SER A 23 4.69 14.23 -8.35
N GLN A 24 6.01 14.14 -8.06
CA GLN A 24 6.90 15.28 -8.25
C GLN A 24 7.84 15.04 -9.43
N GLY A 25 7.54 15.68 -10.55
CA GLY A 25 8.38 15.71 -11.74
C GLY A 25 9.82 16.15 -11.42
N VAL A 26 10.79 15.44 -11.97
CA VAL A 26 12.21 15.78 -11.89
C VAL A 26 12.43 17.12 -12.62
N HIS A 27 12.51 18.21 -11.87
CA HIS A 27 13.00 19.47 -12.41
C HIS A 27 14.52 19.55 -12.29
N LYS A 28 15.19 19.75 -13.43
CA LYS A 28 16.62 20.07 -13.51
C LYS A 28 16.93 21.32 -12.66
N VAL A 29 17.91 21.19 -11.79
CA VAL A 29 18.46 22.28 -11.00
C VAL A 29 19.33 23.17 -11.89
N GLY A 30 19.08 24.48 -11.81
CA GLY A 30 19.97 25.49 -12.35
C GLY A 30 19.36 26.89 -12.28
N ALA A 31 19.54 27.58 -11.15
CA ALA A 31 19.83 29.02 -11.05
C ALA A 31 19.73 29.47 -9.58
N GLU A 32 20.77 30.14 -9.11
CA GLU A 32 20.82 30.86 -7.83
C GLU A 32 19.72 31.93 -7.76
N VAL A 33 19.02 32.00 -6.61
CA VAL A 33 18.21 33.17 -6.25
C VAL A 33 18.55 33.59 -4.83
N SER A 34 19.01 34.82 -4.74
CA SER A 34 19.33 35.56 -3.53
C SER A 34 18.11 35.77 -2.62
N LEU A 35 18.31 35.58 -1.32
CA LEU A 35 17.35 35.87 -0.26
C LEU A 35 17.16 37.39 -0.07
N PRO A 36 15.94 37.89 0.15
CA PRO A 36 15.73 39.12 0.89
C PRO A 36 15.36 38.81 2.33
N SER A 37 16.06 39.50 3.23
CA SER A 37 15.74 39.56 4.65
C SER A 37 14.57 40.48 4.89
N THR A 38 13.73 40.15 5.82
CA THR A 38 13.19 40.90 6.98
C THR A 38 11.87 40.30 7.41
N ALA A 39 11.84 39.89 8.66
CA ALA A 39 10.69 39.33 9.34
C ALA A 39 9.62 40.39 9.63
N SER A 40 8.39 40.08 9.31
CA SER A 40 7.20 40.58 9.98
C SER A 40 6.54 39.38 10.69
N LYS A 41 6.33 39.52 11.99
CA LYS A 41 5.59 38.60 12.82
C LYS A 41 4.11 38.82 12.56
N ASP A 42 3.57 38.18 11.53
CA ASP A 42 2.13 37.98 11.44
C ASP A 42 1.89 36.49 11.77
N THR A 43 1.08 36.30 12.82
CA THR A 43 0.50 34.99 13.16
C THR A 43 -0.19 34.46 11.91
N PRO A 44 0.17 33.25 11.39
CA PRO A 44 -0.53 32.72 10.23
C PRO A 44 -2.01 32.60 10.59
N ALA A 45 -2.86 33.21 9.78
CA ALA A 45 -4.28 32.90 9.77
C ALA A 45 -4.36 31.36 9.65
N SER A 46 -5.14 30.72 10.53
CA SER A 46 -5.35 29.29 10.54
C SER A 46 -5.57 28.84 9.09
N ALA A 47 -4.67 28.02 8.57
CA ALA A 47 -4.82 27.47 7.25
C ALA A 47 -6.21 26.80 7.21
N ARG A 48 -7.06 27.24 6.29
CA ARG A 48 -8.40 26.70 6.17
C ARG A 48 -8.24 25.23 5.79
N GLU A 49 -8.67 24.31 6.66
CA GLU A 49 -8.64 22.89 6.36
C GLU A 49 -9.35 22.63 5.03
N VAL A 50 -8.63 22.11 4.05
CA VAL A 50 -9.18 21.77 2.73
C VAL A 50 -9.58 20.31 2.77
N PHE A 51 -10.87 20.05 2.62
CA PHE A 51 -11.38 18.70 2.46
C PHE A 51 -11.70 18.43 0.99
N ARG A 52 -11.41 17.21 0.56
CA ARG A 52 -11.64 16.79 -0.81
C ARG A 52 -12.91 15.95 -0.90
N ALA A 53 -13.59 16.02 -2.04
CA ALA A 53 -14.69 15.15 -2.43
C ALA A 53 -14.24 14.24 -3.59
N PHE A 54 -14.90 13.08 -3.75
CA PHE A 54 -14.58 12.09 -4.76
C PHE A 54 -15.88 11.65 -5.45
N ASP A 55 -16.52 12.55 -6.16
CA ASP A 55 -17.86 12.42 -6.74
C ASP A 55 -17.86 12.17 -8.26
N ARG A 56 -16.72 12.39 -8.95
CA ARG A 56 -16.54 12.08 -10.36
C ARG A 56 -15.75 10.80 -10.50
N MET A 57 -16.16 9.89 -11.38
CA MET A 57 -15.44 8.64 -11.62
C MET A 57 -15.20 8.35 -13.09
N LEU A 58 -14.12 7.60 -13.37
CA LEU A 58 -13.81 6.98 -14.66
C LEU A 58 -13.79 5.47 -14.47
N LEU A 59 -14.59 4.73 -15.23
CA LEU A 59 -14.55 3.28 -15.25
C LEU A 59 -13.36 2.79 -16.07
N LEU A 60 -12.58 1.87 -15.52
CA LEU A 60 -11.42 1.25 -16.16
C LEU A 60 -11.80 -0.01 -16.98
N GLU A 61 -13.01 -0.51 -16.79
CA GLU A 61 -13.54 -1.73 -17.41
C GLU A 61 -15.04 -1.57 -17.68
N GLU A 62 -15.54 -2.24 -18.71
CA GLU A 62 -16.98 -2.26 -19.01
C GLU A 62 -17.78 -3.17 -18.08
N LYS A 63 -17.14 -4.25 -17.59
CA LYS A 63 -17.78 -5.28 -16.76
C LYS A 63 -17.03 -5.43 -15.45
N GLY A 64 -17.76 -5.67 -14.38
CA GLY A 64 -17.21 -6.08 -13.10
C GLY A 64 -16.69 -7.52 -13.17
N GLU A 65 -15.39 -7.68 -12.93
CA GLU A 65 -14.74 -8.98 -12.73
C GLU A 65 -14.13 -9.02 -11.34
N THR A 66 -13.57 -10.16 -10.94
CA THR A 66 -12.90 -10.29 -9.66
C THR A 66 -11.53 -9.62 -9.73
N SER A 67 -11.35 -8.52 -9.03
CA SER A 67 -10.07 -7.83 -8.84
C SER A 67 -9.75 -7.71 -7.36
N ALA A 68 -8.48 -7.86 -6.99
CA ALA A 68 -8.07 -7.88 -5.59
C ALA A 68 -6.96 -6.86 -5.25
N GLY A 69 -6.14 -6.49 -6.21
CA GLY A 69 -5.06 -5.54 -6.00
C GLY A 69 -4.98 -4.50 -7.10
N VAL A 70 -4.55 -3.30 -6.74
CA VAL A 70 -4.21 -2.21 -7.65
C VAL A 70 -2.94 -1.54 -7.18
N ASN A 71 -2.04 -1.24 -8.11
CA ASN A 71 -0.85 -0.43 -7.88
C ASN A 71 -0.69 0.58 -9.01
N VAL A 72 -0.01 1.68 -8.72
CA VAL A 72 0.17 2.80 -9.64
C VAL A 72 1.64 3.18 -9.71
N GLY A 73 2.12 3.48 -10.89
CA GLY A 73 3.48 3.97 -11.15
C GLY A 73 3.67 4.30 -12.62
N ASP A 74 4.71 5.03 -12.96
CA ASP A 74 5.12 5.25 -14.35
C ASP A 74 5.80 3.98 -14.86
N LEU A 75 5.11 3.24 -15.73
CA LEU A 75 5.57 1.94 -16.24
C LEU A 75 6.25 2.01 -17.59
N ASN A 76 6.12 3.14 -18.29
CA ASN A 76 6.63 3.32 -19.64
C ASN A 76 7.61 4.50 -19.78
N GLY A 77 7.89 5.23 -18.70
CA GLY A 77 8.84 6.34 -18.65
C GLY A 77 8.31 7.64 -19.24
N ASP A 78 6.98 7.81 -19.36
CA ASP A 78 6.36 9.02 -19.93
C ASP A 78 5.98 10.07 -18.87
N GLY A 79 6.16 9.75 -17.58
CA GLY A 79 5.88 10.61 -16.45
C GLY A 79 4.40 10.63 -16.02
N LEU A 80 3.55 9.80 -16.62
CA LEU A 80 2.14 9.68 -16.25
C LEU A 80 1.90 8.47 -15.33
N PRO A 81 0.90 8.53 -14.44
CA PRO A 81 0.57 7.39 -13.61
C PRO A 81 -0.16 6.30 -14.40
N ASP A 82 0.47 5.14 -14.51
CA ASP A 82 -0.10 3.91 -15.06
C ASP A 82 -0.66 3.02 -13.95
N ILE A 83 -1.47 2.02 -14.30
CA ILE A 83 -2.15 1.15 -13.34
C ILE A 83 -1.83 -0.31 -13.63
N VAL A 84 -1.55 -1.08 -12.57
CA VAL A 84 -1.54 -2.54 -12.61
C VAL A 84 -2.67 -3.08 -11.75
N LEU A 85 -3.51 -3.95 -12.34
CA LEU A 85 -4.62 -4.63 -11.67
C LEU A 85 -4.31 -6.10 -11.47
N GLY A 86 -4.24 -6.54 -10.21
CA GLY A 86 -4.21 -7.95 -9.82
C GLY A 86 -5.63 -8.54 -9.87
N LYS A 87 -5.87 -9.51 -10.76
CA LYS A 87 -7.20 -10.06 -11.04
C LYS A 87 -7.27 -11.56 -10.77
N GLY A 88 -8.47 -12.03 -10.47
CA GLY A 88 -8.77 -13.45 -10.39
C GLY A 88 -9.03 -13.97 -8.98
N ARG A 89 -8.20 -13.62 -8.01
CA ARG A 89 -8.31 -14.15 -6.64
C ARG A 89 -8.40 -15.68 -6.63
N HIS A 90 -9.61 -16.25 -6.56
CA HIS A 90 -9.88 -17.68 -6.56
C HIS A 90 -10.12 -18.26 -7.96
N TRP A 91 -10.30 -17.42 -8.97
CA TRP A 91 -10.58 -17.80 -10.35
C TRP A 91 -9.49 -17.26 -11.27
N PRO A 92 -8.92 -18.08 -12.19
CA PRO A 92 -7.86 -17.58 -13.05
C PRO A 92 -8.40 -16.51 -14.02
N LEU A 93 -7.88 -15.29 -13.91
CA LEU A 93 -8.10 -14.18 -14.83
C LEU A 93 -6.76 -13.57 -15.23
N PHE A 94 -6.74 -12.85 -16.36
CA PHE A 94 -5.57 -12.07 -16.73
C PHE A 94 -5.50 -10.81 -15.86
N SER A 95 -4.41 -10.63 -15.13
CA SER A 95 -4.03 -9.33 -14.58
C SER A 95 -3.79 -8.33 -15.71
N ARG A 96 -3.98 -7.03 -15.45
CA ARG A 96 -3.96 -5.99 -16.47
C ARG A 96 -2.89 -4.96 -16.18
N VAL A 97 -2.22 -4.50 -17.23
CA VAL A 97 -1.43 -3.27 -17.27
C VAL A 97 -2.24 -2.26 -18.08
N LEU A 98 -2.44 -1.08 -17.52
CA LEU A 98 -3.20 0.02 -18.11
C LEU A 98 -2.27 1.22 -18.20
N LEU A 99 -1.76 1.52 -19.42
CA LEU A 99 -0.88 2.66 -19.67
C LEU A 99 -1.73 3.90 -19.94
N ASN A 100 -1.49 4.98 -19.20
CA ASN A 100 -2.20 6.25 -19.32
C ASN A 100 -1.87 6.90 -20.68
N ASP A 101 -2.89 7.35 -21.42
CA ASP A 101 -2.72 7.97 -22.73
C ASP A 101 -2.53 9.49 -22.67
N GLY A 102 -2.50 10.07 -21.47
CA GLY A 102 -2.41 11.52 -21.25
C GLY A 102 -3.62 12.32 -21.74
N LYS A 103 -4.72 11.63 -22.12
CA LYS A 103 -5.95 12.25 -22.65
C LYS A 103 -7.19 11.84 -21.88
N GLY A 104 -6.98 11.21 -20.72
CA GLY A 104 -8.05 10.74 -19.83
C GLY A 104 -8.52 9.32 -20.14
N GLY A 105 -7.71 8.53 -20.89
CA GLY A 105 -7.94 7.13 -21.20
C GLY A 105 -6.72 6.26 -20.89
N PHE A 106 -6.85 4.94 -21.12
CA PHE A 106 -5.79 3.98 -20.89
C PHE A 106 -5.68 2.95 -22.01
N PHE A 107 -4.46 2.59 -22.37
CA PHE A 107 -4.19 1.42 -23.22
C PHE A 107 -4.06 0.18 -22.32
N ALA A 108 -4.99 -0.76 -22.45
CA ALA A 108 -5.04 -1.96 -21.62
C ALA A 108 -4.36 -3.16 -22.30
N SER A 109 -3.47 -3.85 -21.57
CA SER A 109 -2.86 -5.10 -22.01
C SER A 109 -2.96 -6.17 -20.92
N ASN A 110 -2.80 -7.44 -21.31
CA ASN A 110 -2.67 -8.53 -20.34
C ASN A 110 -1.25 -8.57 -19.76
N LEU A 111 -1.15 -8.81 -18.47
CA LEU A 111 0.12 -9.16 -17.84
C LEU A 111 0.35 -10.67 -17.98
N GLY A 112 1.45 -11.05 -18.65
CA GLY A 112 1.82 -12.43 -18.86
C GLY A 112 1.01 -13.17 -19.93
N MET A 113 1.33 -14.45 -20.11
CA MET A 113 0.81 -15.29 -21.21
C MET A 113 -0.37 -16.17 -20.79
N ALA A 114 -0.68 -16.28 -19.52
CA ALA A 114 -1.74 -17.14 -18.99
C ALA A 114 -2.49 -16.45 -17.83
N PRO A 115 -3.79 -16.73 -17.69
CA PRO A 115 -4.55 -16.25 -16.55
C PRO A 115 -4.09 -16.94 -15.26
N SER A 116 -4.16 -16.22 -14.14
CA SER A 116 -3.79 -16.71 -12.81
C SER A 116 -4.70 -16.15 -11.70
N ARG A 117 -4.60 -16.75 -10.51
CA ARG A 117 -5.39 -16.36 -9.33
C ARG A 117 -4.65 -15.27 -8.56
N THR A 118 -4.58 -14.07 -9.14
CA THR A 118 -3.78 -12.98 -8.59
C THR A 118 -4.53 -12.22 -7.50
N TYR A 119 -3.83 -11.99 -6.37
CA TYR A 119 -4.30 -11.14 -5.28
C TYR A 119 -3.66 -9.75 -5.29
N SER A 120 -2.35 -9.67 -5.53
CA SER A 120 -1.68 -8.38 -5.71
C SER A 120 -0.62 -8.44 -6.81
N ALA A 121 -0.30 -7.29 -7.38
CA ALA A 121 0.76 -7.08 -8.34
C ALA A 121 1.55 -5.85 -7.90
N ALA A 122 2.54 -6.06 -7.02
CA ALA A 122 3.34 -5.00 -6.42
C ALA A 122 4.40 -4.47 -7.40
N LEU A 123 4.75 -3.20 -7.26
CA LEU A 123 5.69 -2.49 -8.13
C LEU A 123 6.96 -2.12 -7.35
N ALA A 124 8.12 -2.41 -7.91
CA ALA A 124 9.42 -1.91 -7.49
C ALA A 124 10.45 -2.07 -8.61
N ASP A 125 11.50 -1.29 -8.59
CA ASP A 125 12.70 -1.53 -9.41
C ASP A 125 13.54 -2.64 -8.76
N ILE A 126 13.28 -3.88 -9.17
CA ILE A 126 13.81 -5.10 -8.53
C ILE A 126 15.29 -5.32 -8.86
N ASN A 127 15.72 -4.88 -10.04
CA ASN A 127 17.07 -5.10 -10.56
C ASN A 127 17.92 -3.82 -10.63
N ARG A 128 17.34 -2.67 -10.21
CA ARG A 128 17.96 -1.34 -10.23
C ARG A 128 18.36 -0.86 -11.63
N ASP A 129 17.52 -1.14 -12.61
CA ASP A 129 17.69 -0.62 -13.97
C ASP A 129 16.97 0.72 -14.19
N GLY A 130 16.24 1.20 -13.19
CA GLY A 130 15.51 2.47 -13.18
C GLY A 130 14.05 2.35 -13.63
N TYR A 131 13.56 1.13 -13.90
CA TYR A 131 12.18 0.88 -14.31
C TYR A 131 11.42 0.09 -13.24
N LEU A 132 10.12 0.35 -13.11
CA LEU A 132 9.29 -0.39 -12.18
C LEU A 132 8.94 -1.76 -12.76
N ASP A 133 9.31 -2.80 -12.04
CA ASP A 133 8.99 -4.20 -12.30
C ASP A 133 7.71 -4.62 -11.58
N ILE A 134 7.17 -5.79 -11.90
CA ILE A 134 5.95 -6.32 -11.28
C ILE A 134 6.22 -7.65 -10.57
N VAL A 135 5.90 -7.71 -9.27
CA VAL A 135 5.89 -8.95 -8.47
C VAL A 135 4.45 -9.36 -8.19
N VAL A 136 4.07 -10.54 -8.68
CA VAL A 136 2.68 -11.02 -8.64
C VAL A 136 2.50 -12.08 -7.57
N SER A 137 1.60 -11.81 -6.59
CA SER A 137 1.15 -12.78 -5.62
C SER A 137 -0.04 -13.57 -6.17
N ASN A 138 0.18 -14.85 -6.44
CA ASN A 138 -0.88 -15.74 -6.89
C ASN A 138 -1.30 -16.70 -5.76
N ASP A 139 -2.60 -17.00 -5.69
CA ASP A 139 -3.10 -18.07 -4.82
C ASP A 139 -2.67 -19.45 -5.32
N ALA A 140 -2.70 -20.44 -4.44
CA ALA A 140 -2.50 -21.83 -4.84
C ALA A 140 -3.53 -22.26 -5.90
N PRO A 141 -3.15 -23.11 -6.88
CA PRO A 141 -1.83 -23.72 -7.09
C PRO A 141 -0.91 -22.93 -8.04
N ASP A 142 -1.18 -21.66 -8.29
CA ASP A 142 -0.47 -20.88 -9.30
C ASP A 142 0.92 -20.41 -8.81
N ARG A 143 1.89 -20.35 -9.73
CA ARG A 143 3.24 -19.83 -9.43
C ARG A 143 3.19 -18.34 -9.09
N LYS A 144 4.02 -17.89 -8.14
CA LYS A 144 4.27 -16.49 -7.84
C LYS A 144 5.35 -16.00 -8.79
N LEU A 145 5.11 -14.90 -9.48
CA LEU A 145 5.88 -14.51 -10.65
C LEU A 145 6.54 -13.15 -10.46
N VAL A 146 7.74 -13.01 -11.03
CA VAL A 146 8.46 -11.75 -11.17
C VAL A 146 8.51 -11.42 -12.66
N TYR A 147 8.11 -10.20 -13.03
CA TYR A 147 8.17 -9.67 -14.36
C TYR A 147 9.09 -8.46 -14.39
N LEU A 148 10.10 -8.47 -15.26
CA LEU A 148 10.96 -7.33 -15.50
C LEU A 148 10.40 -6.47 -16.63
N ASN A 149 10.54 -5.15 -16.48
CA ASN A 149 10.08 -4.13 -17.40
C ASN A 149 11.23 -3.70 -18.34
N ASP A 150 10.92 -3.42 -19.59
CA ASP A 150 11.88 -2.85 -20.54
C ASP A 150 11.90 -1.30 -20.56
N GLY A 151 11.19 -0.66 -19.61
CA GLY A 151 11.01 0.79 -19.53
C GLY A 151 10.03 1.36 -20.54
N LYS A 152 9.29 0.51 -21.26
CA LYS A 152 8.26 0.90 -22.24
C LYS A 152 6.90 0.28 -21.93
N GLY A 153 6.74 -0.27 -20.71
CA GLY A 153 5.52 -0.94 -20.30
C GLY A 153 5.37 -2.37 -20.85
N HIS A 154 6.46 -2.99 -21.35
CA HIS A 154 6.47 -4.40 -21.73
C HIS A 154 7.13 -5.23 -20.67
N PHE A 155 6.42 -6.24 -20.20
CA PHE A 155 6.83 -7.08 -19.07
C PHE A 155 7.18 -8.50 -19.51
N THR A 156 8.39 -8.95 -19.14
CA THR A 156 8.87 -10.32 -19.41
C THR A 156 8.97 -11.11 -18.13
N GLU A 157 8.39 -12.33 -18.09
CA GLU A 157 8.55 -13.23 -16.94
C GLU A 157 10.04 -13.55 -16.74
N ALA A 158 10.60 -13.13 -15.62
CA ALA A 158 12.01 -13.29 -15.28
C ALA A 158 12.26 -14.41 -14.27
N GLY A 159 11.27 -14.74 -13.44
CA GLY A 159 11.44 -15.77 -12.43
C GLY A 159 10.22 -15.99 -11.55
N THR A 160 10.45 -16.79 -10.51
CA THR A 160 9.45 -17.11 -9.49
C THR A 160 10.05 -16.96 -8.11
N PHE A 161 9.17 -16.80 -7.11
CA PHE A 161 9.53 -16.86 -5.69
C PHE A 161 8.58 -17.81 -4.95
N GLY A 162 9.00 -18.23 -3.77
CA GLY A 162 8.18 -19.07 -2.93
C GLY A 162 7.80 -20.42 -3.56
N ARG A 163 6.61 -20.93 -3.21
CA ARG A 163 6.11 -22.23 -3.69
C ARG A 163 4.71 -22.10 -4.29
N PRO A 164 4.38 -22.87 -5.33
CA PRO A 164 3.05 -22.83 -5.96
C PRO A 164 1.91 -23.14 -4.99
N ASN A 165 2.13 -24.02 -4.02
CA ASN A 165 1.11 -24.42 -3.03
C ASN A 165 0.91 -23.41 -1.88
N TRP A 166 1.61 -22.29 -1.87
CA TRP A 166 1.34 -21.24 -0.89
C TRP A 166 0.05 -20.49 -1.24
N SER A 167 -0.79 -20.28 -0.23
CA SER A 167 -1.98 -19.44 -0.35
C SER A 167 -1.60 -17.98 -0.13
N THR A 168 -0.86 -17.41 -1.10
CA THR A 168 -0.33 -16.04 -1.01
C THR A 168 -1.42 -15.03 -1.31
N ARG A 169 -1.57 -14.03 -0.42
CA ARG A 169 -2.54 -12.94 -0.57
C ARG A 169 -1.87 -11.69 -1.09
N TYR A 170 -0.97 -11.11 -0.32
CA TYR A 170 -0.24 -9.91 -0.72
C TYR A 170 1.25 -10.14 -0.64
N VAL A 171 1.98 -9.35 -1.41
CA VAL A 171 3.42 -9.17 -1.27
C VAL A 171 3.73 -7.71 -1.01
N THR A 172 4.70 -7.48 -0.12
CA THR A 172 5.27 -6.17 0.14
C THR A 172 6.71 -6.19 -0.33
N LEU A 173 7.14 -5.15 -1.03
CA LEU A 173 8.50 -5.00 -1.55
C LEU A 173 9.24 -3.97 -0.72
N ALA A 174 10.34 -4.34 -0.10
CA ALA A 174 11.13 -3.48 0.77
C ALA A 174 12.56 -3.99 0.91
N ASP A 175 13.53 -3.09 1.02
CA ASP A 175 14.92 -3.45 1.34
C ASP A 175 15.01 -3.73 2.85
N LEU A 176 15.02 -5.01 3.21
CA LEU A 176 15.00 -5.45 4.61
C LEU A 176 16.40 -5.68 5.18
N ASN A 177 17.40 -5.85 4.32
CA ASN A 177 18.77 -6.18 4.71
C ASN A 177 19.75 -5.01 4.50
N GLY A 178 19.28 -3.89 3.94
CA GLY A 178 20.07 -2.68 3.72
C GLY A 178 21.06 -2.78 2.54
N ASP A 179 20.86 -3.75 1.63
CA ASP A 179 21.72 -3.91 0.45
C ASP A 179 21.27 -3.04 -0.73
N GLY A 180 20.10 -2.45 -0.60
CA GLY A 180 19.49 -1.51 -1.53
C GLY A 180 18.65 -2.15 -2.61
N PHE A 181 18.46 -3.45 -2.63
CA PHE A 181 17.54 -4.13 -3.54
C PHE A 181 16.23 -4.49 -2.79
N PRO A 182 15.06 -4.30 -3.42
CA PRO A 182 13.82 -4.69 -2.79
C PRO A 182 13.72 -6.21 -2.60
N ASP A 183 13.47 -6.64 -1.36
CA ASP A 183 13.14 -8.00 -0.99
C ASP A 183 11.61 -8.22 -1.06
N ILE A 184 11.17 -9.47 -1.05
CA ILE A 184 9.74 -9.82 -1.04
C ILE A 184 9.32 -10.30 0.34
N VAL A 185 8.39 -9.59 0.98
CA VAL A 185 7.64 -10.09 2.13
C VAL A 185 6.35 -10.73 1.63
N VAL A 186 6.18 -12.00 1.92
CA VAL A 186 5.06 -12.83 1.43
C VAL A 186 4.04 -13.01 2.53
N ALA A 187 2.86 -12.44 2.39
CA ALA A 187 1.73 -12.67 3.29
C ALA A 187 0.94 -13.91 2.83
N ASN A 188 1.02 -14.98 3.61
CA ASN A 188 0.26 -16.20 3.37
C ASN A 188 -0.91 -16.32 4.32
N ARG A 189 -2.07 -16.67 3.80
CA ARG A 189 -3.23 -17.02 4.57
C ARG A 189 -3.31 -18.54 4.73
N GLY A 190 -3.58 -19.00 5.94
CA GLY A 190 -3.89 -20.42 6.21
C GLY A 190 -5.13 -20.92 5.46
N ASP A 191 -5.36 -22.22 5.53
CA ASP A 191 -6.51 -22.86 4.91
C ASP A 191 -7.83 -22.24 5.38
N TYR A 192 -8.86 -22.31 4.53
CA TYR A 192 -10.18 -21.81 4.91
C TYR A 192 -10.74 -22.63 6.08
N PRO A 193 -11.37 -21.97 7.10
CA PRO A 193 -11.94 -22.68 8.26
C PRO A 193 -12.96 -23.76 7.89
N ASP A 194 -13.57 -23.65 6.71
CA ASP A 194 -14.61 -24.57 6.24
C ASP A 194 -14.06 -25.86 5.62
N GLU A 195 -12.73 -25.97 5.42
CA GLU A 195 -12.07 -27.10 4.76
C GLU A 195 -11.40 -28.09 5.72
N GLY A 196 -11.54 -27.90 7.03
CA GLY A 196 -10.96 -28.75 8.08
C GLY A 196 -10.01 -28.02 9.02
N PRO A 197 -9.22 -28.73 9.84
CA PRO A 197 -8.32 -28.07 10.77
C PRO A 197 -7.29 -27.22 10.04
N THR A 198 -7.31 -25.93 10.30
CA THR A 198 -6.41 -24.94 9.70
C THR A 198 -4.95 -25.29 10.05
N HIS A 199 -4.15 -25.57 9.06
CA HIS A 199 -2.71 -25.65 9.25
C HIS A 199 -2.16 -24.24 9.22
N PRO A 200 -1.42 -23.78 10.26
CA PRO A 200 -0.76 -22.50 10.22
C PRO A 200 0.14 -22.44 9.00
N THR A 201 -0.07 -21.46 8.15
CA THR A 201 0.78 -21.22 6.99
C THR A 201 1.62 -19.99 7.29
N PRO A 202 2.92 -20.13 7.57
CA PRO A 202 3.77 -18.99 7.86
C PRO A 202 3.87 -18.05 6.65
N SER A 203 4.06 -16.79 6.95
CA SER A 203 4.53 -15.80 5.99
C SER A 203 6.04 -15.93 5.82
N TYR A 204 6.61 -15.32 4.79
CA TYR A 204 8.03 -15.49 4.46
C TYR A 204 8.66 -14.16 4.05
N VAL A 205 9.99 -14.08 4.23
CA VAL A 205 10.86 -13.10 3.58
C VAL A 205 11.72 -13.82 2.56
N CYS A 206 11.73 -13.35 1.32
CA CYS A 206 12.57 -13.85 0.24
C CYS A 206 13.54 -12.73 -0.15
N LEU A 207 14.82 -12.89 0.18
CA LEU A 207 15.84 -11.88 -0.12
C LEU A 207 16.19 -11.88 -1.61
N ASN A 208 16.42 -10.68 -2.14
CA ASN A 208 16.82 -10.44 -3.52
C ASN A 208 18.34 -10.66 -3.66
N ASP A 209 18.79 -11.34 -4.71
CA ASP A 209 20.22 -11.50 -5.03
C ASP A 209 20.83 -10.31 -5.78
N GLY A 210 20.07 -9.21 -5.92
CA GLY A 210 20.46 -8.01 -6.68
C GLY A 210 20.27 -8.15 -8.19
N LYS A 211 19.62 -9.24 -8.67
CA LYS A 211 19.34 -9.50 -10.09
C LYS A 211 17.87 -9.85 -10.33
N GLY A 212 17.04 -9.68 -9.30
CA GLY A 212 15.63 -10.05 -9.37
C GLY A 212 15.35 -11.54 -9.16
N HIS A 213 16.31 -12.31 -8.58
CA HIS A 213 16.08 -13.71 -8.22
C HIS A 213 15.90 -13.86 -6.70
N PHE A 214 14.95 -14.70 -6.32
CA PHE A 214 14.54 -14.95 -4.94
C PHE A 214 14.60 -16.45 -4.65
N ALA A 215 15.83 -17.01 -4.57
CA ALA A 215 16.07 -18.45 -4.52
C ALA A 215 15.68 -19.10 -3.19
N ALA A 216 15.78 -18.37 -2.09
CA ALA A 216 15.45 -18.86 -0.76
C ALA A 216 14.46 -17.90 -0.07
N CYS A 217 13.57 -18.48 0.75
CA CYS A 217 12.63 -17.69 1.57
C CYS A 217 12.65 -18.24 3.00
N ASP A 218 12.86 -17.35 3.95
CA ASP A 218 12.89 -17.65 5.37
C ASP A 218 11.50 -17.46 5.97
N ALA A 219 11.06 -18.44 6.77
CA ALA A 219 9.75 -18.41 7.41
C ALA A 219 9.73 -17.39 8.56
N LEU A 220 8.69 -16.58 8.60
CA LEU A 220 8.37 -15.69 9.71
C LEU A 220 7.56 -16.43 10.78
N PRO A 221 7.69 -16.08 12.06
CA PRO A 221 6.91 -16.68 13.16
C PRO A 221 5.47 -16.16 13.18
N THR A 222 4.73 -16.40 12.09
CA THR A 222 3.36 -15.94 11.86
C THR A 222 2.46 -17.12 11.54
N GLU A 223 1.15 -16.98 11.72
CA GLU A 223 0.19 -18.05 11.45
C GLU A 223 -0.63 -17.81 10.18
N SER A 224 -1.29 -16.66 10.07
CA SER A 224 -2.16 -16.33 8.92
C SER A 224 -2.17 -14.83 8.73
N ALA A 225 -1.74 -14.36 7.56
CA ALA A 225 -1.75 -12.96 7.20
C ALA A 225 -2.34 -12.75 5.80
N THR A 226 -3.04 -11.64 5.59
CA THR A 226 -3.48 -11.21 4.25
C THR A 226 -2.67 -10.05 3.73
N SER A 227 -2.04 -9.27 4.60
CA SER A 227 -1.07 -8.21 4.27
C SER A 227 0.02 -8.17 5.32
N ILE A 228 1.16 -7.59 4.99
CA ILE A 228 2.24 -7.26 5.93
C ILE A 228 2.73 -5.87 5.55
N VAL A 229 2.95 -5.02 6.55
CA VAL A 229 3.47 -3.66 6.37
C VAL A 229 4.93 -3.65 6.74
N ALA A 230 5.79 -3.09 5.88
CA ALA A 230 7.20 -2.84 6.18
C ALA A 230 7.40 -1.36 6.47
N ALA A 231 7.87 -1.02 7.67
CA ALA A 231 8.09 0.35 8.12
C ALA A 231 9.10 0.39 9.27
N ASP A 232 9.89 1.46 9.39
CA ASP A 232 10.77 1.70 10.54
C ASP A 232 9.91 2.17 11.73
N LEU A 233 9.49 1.21 12.57
CA LEU A 233 8.54 1.46 13.65
C LEU A 233 9.20 1.86 14.98
N ASP A 234 10.51 1.65 15.14
CA ASP A 234 11.24 2.06 16.35
C ASP A 234 12.28 3.15 16.12
N GLY A 235 12.46 3.58 14.86
CA GLY A 235 13.34 4.68 14.49
C GLY A 235 14.81 4.31 14.42
N ASP A 236 15.17 3.02 14.29
CA ASP A 236 16.55 2.55 14.21
C ASP A 236 17.11 2.50 12.78
N GLY A 237 16.28 2.75 11.78
CA GLY A 237 16.62 2.81 10.35
C GLY A 237 16.44 1.49 9.61
N ALA A 238 16.11 0.38 10.30
CA ALA A 238 15.74 -0.88 9.69
C ALA A 238 14.22 -0.98 9.52
N LEU A 239 13.75 -1.60 8.44
CA LEU A 239 12.31 -1.77 8.24
C LEU A 239 11.79 -2.97 9.01
N ASP A 240 10.94 -2.72 9.98
CA ASP A 240 10.21 -3.71 10.76
C ASP A 240 8.97 -4.21 10.00
N LEU A 241 8.36 -5.30 10.48
CA LEU A 241 7.17 -5.85 9.87
C LEU A 241 5.98 -5.82 10.84
N PHE A 242 4.95 -5.03 10.53
CA PHE A 242 3.64 -5.20 11.15
C PHE A 242 2.87 -6.31 10.42
N VAL A 243 2.51 -7.36 11.14
CA VAL A 243 1.80 -8.53 10.63
C VAL A 243 0.39 -8.59 11.23
N PRO A 244 -0.62 -8.11 10.49
CA PRO A 244 -2.01 -8.28 10.86
C PRO A 244 -2.42 -9.77 10.80
N HIS A 245 -2.91 -10.33 11.92
CA HIS A 245 -3.41 -11.70 11.95
C HIS A 245 -4.87 -11.78 11.48
N ARG A 246 -5.10 -12.61 10.46
CA ARG A 246 -6.38 -12.69 9.75
C ARG A 246 -7.36 -13.69 10.33
N ASP A 247 -6.93 -14.88 10.69
CA ASP A 247 -7.82 -16.00 11.03
C ASP A 247 -7.71 -16.42 12.50
N GLY A 248 -7.22 -15.54 13.33
CA GLY A 248 -7.09 -15.70 14.78
C GLY A 248 -5.75 -15.23 15.31
N GLY A 249 -5.61 -15.23 16.64
CA GLY A 249 -4.42 -14.71 17.29
C GLY A 249 -4.37 -13.18 17.34
N GLN A 250 -3.35 -12.68 18.03
CA GLN A 250 -3.08 -11.25 18.14
C GLN A 250 -2.06 -10.84 17.08
N SER A 251 -2.29 -9.73 16.40
CA SER A 251 -1.32 -9.15 15.46
C SER A 251 0.01 -8.85 16.14
N ILE A 252 1.10 -8.87 15.39
CA ILE A 252 2.46 -8.67 15.91
C ILE A 252 3.24 -7.66 15.08
N VAL A 253 4.18 -7.00 15.74
CA VAL A 253 5.30 -6.33 15.07
C VAL A 253 6.53 -7.21 15.24
N LEU A 254 7.19 -7.51 14.14
CA LEU A 254 8.47 -8.24 14.09
C LEU A 254 9.58 -7.21 13.91
N TRP A 255 10.54 -7.19 14.84
CA TRP A 255 11.63 -6.22 14.87
C TRP A 255 12.84 -6.73 14.07
N ASN A 256 13.24 -5.95 13.07
CA ASN A 256 14.36 -6.26 12.19
C ASN A 256 15.71 -5.97 12.87
N ASP A 257 16.69 -6.81 12.62
CA ASP A 257 18.09 -6.59 13.06
C ASP A 257 18.92 -5.81 12.02
N GLY A 258 18.29 -5.25 10.99
CA GLY A 258 18.92 -4.55 9.87
C GLY A 258 19.57 -5.49 8.83
N LYS A 259 19.32 -6.79 8.91
CA LYS A 259 19.82 -7.82 7.97
C LYS A 259 18.71 -8.71 7.42
N GLY A 260 17.46 -8.30 7.59
CA GLY A 260 16.30 -9.10 7.18
C GLY A 260 15.95 -10.25 8.13
N HIS A 261 16.49 -10.26 9.37
CA HIS A 261 16.11 -11.22 10.40
C HIS A 261 15.28 -10.55 11.48
N PHE A 262 14.32 -11.29 12.04
CA PHE A 262 13.35 -10.75 13.01
C PHE A 262 13.40 -11.54 14.33
N PRO A 263 14.44 -11.34 15.16
CA PRO A 263 14.67 -12.13 16.37
C PRO A 263 13.68 -11.81 17.49
N ASN A 264 13.00 -10.68 17.45
CA ASN A 264 12.09 -10.22 18.50
C ASN A 264 10.74 -9.81 17.92
N SER A 265 9.71 -9.84 18.75
CA SER A 265 8.37 -9.37 18.37
C SER A 265 7.63 -8.72 19.53
N THR A 266 6.65 -7.88 19.20
CA THR A 266 5.70 -7.28 20.13
C THR A 266 4.28 -7.57 19.66
N LYS A 267 3.41 -8.02 20.54
CA LYS A 267 1.99 -8.18 20.26
C LYS A 267 1.31 -6.82 20.26
N VAL A 268 0.43 -6.58 19.26
CA VAL A 268 -0.27 -5.31 19.11
C VAL A 268 -1.75 -5.53 18.80
N GLY A 269 -2.59 -4.60 19.26
CA GLY A 269 -4.02 -4.64 19.01
C GLY A 269 -4.78 -5.72 19.79
N PRO A 270 -6.03 -6.00 19.41
CA PRO A 270 -6.89 -6.94 20.15
C PRO A 270 -6.33 -8.35 20.16
N ALA A 271 -6.48 -9.05 21.31
CA ALA A 271 -6.02 -10.43 21.48
C ALA A 271 -6.73 -11.43 20.55
N ILE A 272 -7.95 -11.11 20.13
CA ILE A 272 -8.75 -11.88 19.18
C ILE A 272 -9.36 -10.90 18.20
N ALA A 273 -8.95 -10.98 16.94
CA ALA A 273 -9.47 -10.12 15.87
C ALA A 273 -9.31 -10.82 14.50
N ARG A 274 -9.98 -10.29 13.48
CA ARG A 274 -9.78 -10.69 12.08
C ARG A 274 -9.26 -9.49 11.31
N ILE A 275 -7.99 -9.18 11.53
CA ILE A 275 -7.34 -8.04 10.90
C ILE A 275 -6.95 -8.41 9.48
N ARG A 276 -7.57 -7.70 8.52
CA ARG A 276 -7.40 -8.00 7.10
C ARG A 276 -6.23 -7.26 6.49
N MET A 277 -6.11 -5.97 6.78
CA MET A 277 -5.05 -5.11 6.27
C MET A 277 -4.59 -4.15 7.36
N GLY A 278 -3.33 -3.76 7.25
CA GLY A 278 -2.73 -2.70 8.04
C GLY A 278 -2.03 -1.67 7.17
N ALA A 279 -1.72 -0.54 7.75
CA ALA A 279 -0.88 0.52 7.20
C ALA A 279 -0.12 1.22 8.33
N ALA A 280 0.95 1.94 7.99
CA ALA A 280 1.70 2.76 8.92
C ALA A 280 1.65 4.23 8.49
N GLY A 281 1.64 5.15 9.45
CA GLY A 281 1.68 6.59 9.24
C GLY A 281 1.82 7.33 10.57
N ASP A 282 2.42 8.49 10.57
CA ASP A 282 2.48 9.36 11.75
C ASP A 282 1.13 10.11 11.88
N PHE A 283 0.18 9.51 12.61
CA PHE A 283 -1.19 10.04 12.68
C PHE A 283 -1.39 11.11 13.76
N ASP A 284 -0.48 11.23 14.73
CA ASP A 284 -0.56 12.24 15.78
C ASP A 284 0.47 13.38 15.63
N GLY A 285 1.43 13.24 14.71
CA GLY A 285 2.43 14.23 14.39
C GLY A 285 3.62 14.24 15.36
N ASP A 286 3.86 13.14 16.08
CA ASP A 286 4.95 13.03 17.04
C ASP A 286 6.28 12.53 16.43
N GLY A 287 6.28 12.23 15.13
CA GLY A 287 7.43 11.77 14.36
C GLY A 287 7.68 10.27 14.43
N LYS A 288 6.81 9.49 15.08
CA LYS A 288 6.85 8.04 15.08
C LYS A 288 5.74 7.48 14.20
N LEU A 289 6.01 6.35 13.56
CA LEU A 289 4.99 5.71 12.74
C LEU A 289 4.02 4.91 13.62
N ASP A 290 2.76 5.28 13.54
CA ASP A 290 1.62 4.60 14.13
C ASP A 290 1.08 3.52 13.20
N LEU A 291 0.11 2.73 13.67
CA LEU A 291 -0.51 1.66 12.91
C LEU A 291 -2.00 1.94 12.73
N ALA A 292 -2.48 1.86 11.49
CA ALA A 292 -3.90 1.74 11.17
C ALA A 292 -4.21 0.32 10.72
N PHE A 293 -5.40 -0.21 11.06
CA PHE A 293 -5.81 -1.53 10.60
C PHE A 293 -7.34 -1.66 10.50
N ILE A 294 -7.77 -2.61 9.69
CA ILE A 294 -9.18 -2.94 9.48
C ILE A 294 -9.51 -4.32 10.05
N ASP A 295 -10.56 -4.37 10.87
CA ASP A 295 -11.07 -5.60 11.48
C ASP A 295 -12.41 -5.98 10.85
N GLU A 296 -12.39 -7.06 10.09
CA GLU A 296 -13.58 -7.57 9.41
C GLU A 296 -14.64 -8.09 10.38
N GLN A 297 -14.23 -8.72 11.48
CA GLN A 297 -15.13 -9.27 12.48
C GLN A 297 -15.88 -8.17 13.23
N ASN A 298 -15.17 -7.15 13.70
CA ASN A 298 -15.73 -6.03 14.43
C ASN A 298 -16.31 -4.94 13.52
N LYS A 299 -16.16 -5.10 12.18
CA LYS A 299 -16.61 -4.12 11.17
C LYS A 299 -16.12 -2.72 11.52
N ALA A 300 -14.82 -2.58 11.72
CA ALA A 300 -14.23 -1.36 12.23
C ALA A 300 -12.84 -1.10 11.66
N THR A 301 -12.48 0.18 11.64
CA THR A 301 -11.14 0.68 11.41
C THR A 301 -10.59 1.19 12.73
N PHE A 302 -9.32 0.91 13.00
CA PHE A 302 -8.64 1.30 14.23
C PHE A 302 -7.32 1.98 13.91
N VAL A 303 -6.91 2.88 14.80
CA VAL A 303 -5.56 3.44 14.88
C VAL A 303 -4.95 3.05 16.22
N ILE A 304 -3.67 2.70 16.24
CA ILE A 304 -2.89 2.47 17.45
C ILE A 304 -1.66 3.37 17.39
N TYR A 305 -1.50 4.21 18.40
CA TYR A 305 -0.40 5.15 18.50
C TYR A 305 0.86 4.51 19.07
N ASN A 306 1.99 4.81 18.45
CA ASN A 306 3.31 4.33 18.81
C ASN A 306 3.88 5.16 19.96
N GLN A 307 4.02 4.56 21.12
CA GLN A 307 4.54 5.21 22.33
C GLN A 307 6.08 5.24 22.40
N GLY A 308 6.74 4.75 21.35
CA GLY A 308 8.19 4.55 21.32
C GLY A 308 8.64 3.34 22.13
N LYS A 309 9.93 3.02 22.05
CA LYS A 309 10.54 1.87 22.77
C LYS A 309 9.85 0.54 22.47
N ARG A 310 9.35 0.36 21.25
CA ARG A 310 8.64 -0.85 20.80
C ARG A 310 7.33 -1.10 21.55
N GLN A 311 6.68 -0.03 22.02
CA GLN A 311 5.39 -0.08 22.73
C GLN A 311 4.31 0.67 21.94
N PHE A 312 3.11 0.13 21.96
CA PHE A 312 1.94 0.68 21.29
C PHE A 312 0.80 0.86 22.31
N GLY A 313 -0.02 1.88 22.11
CA GLY A 313 -1.19 2.17 22.91
C GLY A 313 -2.35 1.21 22.66
N GLU A 314 -3.50 1.52 23.25
CA GLU A 314 -4.74 0.79 22.97
C GLU A 314 -5.33 1.22 21.61
N PRO A 315 -6.04 0.31 20.91
CA PRO A 315 -6.66 0.63 19.65
C PRO A 315 -7.78 1.66 19.79
N GLU A 316 -7.69 2.76 19.07
CA GLU A 316 -8.75 3.76 18.95
C GLU A 316 -9.60 3.50 17.73
N ARG A 317 -10.92 3.36 17.91
CA ARG A 317 -11.85 3.05 16.84
C ARG A 317 -12.25 4.32 16.10
N LEU A 318 -12.12 4.32 14.76
CA LEU A 318 -12.66 5.35 13.90
C LEU A 318 -14.17 5.14 13.65
N PRO A 319 -14.96 6.22 13.45
CA PRO A 319 -16.36 6.11 13.03
C PRO A 319 -16.44 5.42 11.66
N GLY A 320 -17.59 4.88 11.28
CA GLY A 320 -17.76 4.25 9.96
C GLY A 320 -19.00 3.40 9.85
N PRO A 321 -19.27 2.83 8.66
CA PRO A 321 -20.43 2.00 8.43
C PRO A 321 -20.32 0.66 9.16
N ALA A 322 -21.45 0.11 9.60
CA ALA A 322 -21.51 -1.23 10.18
C ALA A 322 -21.39 -2.32 9.09
N ARG A 323 -20.37 -2.23 8.26
CA ARG A 323 -20.03 -3.14 7.16
C ARG A 323 -18.57 -3.60 7.26
N PRO A 324 -18.26 -4.82 6.82
CA PRO A 324 -16.89 -5.30 6.84
C PRO A 324 -15.98 -4.44 5.96
N PRO A 325 -14.88 -3.87 6.51
CA PRO A 325 -13.87 -3.20 5.70
C PRO A 325 -12.96 -4.24 5.03
N TYR A 326 -12.57 -3.98 3.78
CA TYR A 326 -11.82 -4.93 2.96
C TYR A 326 -10.52 -4.37 2.38
N ALA A 327 -10.45 -3.06 2.16
CA ALA A 327 -9.25 -2.36 1.71
C ALA A 327 -8.90 -1.22 2.65
N LEU A 328 -7.61 -0.98 2.82
CA LEU A 328 -7.05 0.11 3.60
C LEU A 328 -5.82 0.65 2.87
N ALA A 329 -5.73 1.97 2.75
CA ALA A 329 -4.54 2.66 2.27
C ALA A 329 -4.40 4.01 2.97
N VAL A 330 -3.18 4.54 2.99
CA VAL A 330 -2.82 5.78 3.70
C VAL A 330 -2.03 6.69 2.77
N THR A 331 -2.41 7.95 2.70
CA THR A 331 -1.69 9.02 2.00
C THR A 331 -2.20 10.38 2.49
N ASP A 332 -1.45 11.45 2.24
CA ASP A 332 -1.91 12.83 2.43
C ASP A 332 -2.72 13.26 1.20
N LEU A 333 -4.06 13.22 1.29
CA LEU A 333 -4.98 13.51 0.20
C LEU A 333 -5.26 15.01 0.01
N ASN A 334 -4.99 15.82 1.04
CA ASN A 334 -5.31 17.26 1.06
C ASN A 334 -4.08 18.15 1.17
N HIS A 335 -2.88 17.56 1.10
CA HIS A 335 -1.57 18.22 1.15
C HIS A 335 -1.38 19.11 2.41
N ASP A 336 -1.90 18.64 3.55
CA ASP A 336 -1.73 19.32 4.83
C ASP A 336 -0.56 18.77 5.67
N GLY A 337 0.16 17.78 5.14
CA GLY A 337 1.34 17.15 5.74
C GLY A 337 0.99 16.05 6.73
N ARG A 338 -0.29 15.68 6.90
CA ARG A 338 -0.74 14.60 7.76
C ARG A 338 -1.27 13.43 6.93
N PRO A 339 -0.95 12.19 7.28
CA PRO A 339 -1.49 11.04 6.57
C PRO A 339 -2.99 10.86 6.84
N ASP A 340 -3.77 10.72 5.76
CA ASP A 340 -5.19 10.38 5.77
C ASP A 340 -5.39 8.89 5.58
N ILE A 341 -6.51 8.34 6.05
CA ILE A 341 -6.83 6.92 5.96
C ILE A 341 -8.00 6.72 5.00
N VAL A 342 -7.81 5.86 3.98
CA VAL A 342 -8.86 5.50 3.01
C VAL A 342 -9.26 4.05 3.20
N VAL A 343 -10.56 3.81 3.37
CA VAL A 343 -11.12 2.48 3.62
C VAL A 343 -12.18 2.12 2.60
N GLY A 344 -12.04 0.94 2.01
CA GLY A 344 -13.04 0.32 1.15
C GLY A 344 -13.84 -0.76 1.88
N TYR A 345 -15.14 -0.81 1.64
CA TYR A 345 -16.08 -1.74 2.29
C TYR A 345 -16.76 -2.67 1.29
N VAL A 346 -17.53 -3.61 1.83
CA VAL A 346 -18.40 -4.50 1.06
C VAL A 346 -19.71 -3.78 0.76
N GLU A 347 -19.98 -3.52 -0.52
CA GLU A 347 -21.26 -3.03 -1.06
C GLU A 347 -21.84 -1.77 -0.40
N VAL A 348 -20.98 -0.88 0.08
CA VAL A 348 -21.34 0.47 0.53
C VAL A 348 -20.22 1.44 0.19
N PRO A 349 -20.49 2.77 0.11
CA PRO A 349 -19.47 3.77 -0.08
C PRO A 349 -18.34 3.67 0.94
N GLY A 350 -17.11 3.81 0.49
CA GLY A 350 -15.92 3.84 1.32
C GLY A 350 -15.84 5.10 2.18
N SER A 351 -14.87 5.14 3.09
CA SER A 351 -14.57 6.30 3.93
C SER A 351 -13.17 6.82 3.64
N VAL A 352 -13.04 8.14 3.52
CA VAL A 352 -11.80 8.87 3.70
C VAL A 352 -11.86 9.50 5.08
N TYR A 353 -10.89 9.23 5.90
CA TYR A 353 -10.71 9.86 7.21
C TYR A 353 -9.58 10.88 7.08
N PHE A 354 -9.95 12.14 6.86
CA PHE A 354 -8.99 13.25 6.88
C PHE A 354 -8.47 13.47 8.28
N ASN A 355 -7.16 13.40 8.44
CA ASN A 355 -6.49 13.61 9.71
C ASN A 355 -6.46 15.11 10.04
N THR A 356 -7.20 15.52 11.07
CA THR A 356 -7.26 16.94 11.51
C THR A 356 -6.33 17.20 12.69
N GLY A 357 -5.48 16.24 13.04
CA GLY A 357 -4.53 16.33 14.15
C GLY A 357 -5.14 16.01 15.50
N GLN A 358 -4.29 15.82 16.52
CA GLN A 358 -4.71 15.53 17.90
C GLN A 358 -5.67 14.34 18.02
N HIS A 359 -5.38 13.25 17.31
CA HIS A 359 -6.20 12.01 17.24
C HIS A 359 -7.60 12.21 16.64
N ASN A 360 -7.84 13.31 15.90
CA ASN A 360 -9.13 13.57 15.31
C ASN A 360 -9.12 13.31 13.82
N PHE A 361 -10.20 12.69 13.35
CA PHE A 361 -10.42 12.40 11.94
C PHE A 361 -11.79 12.87 11.50
N ARG A 362 -11.85 13.53 10.34
CA ARG A 362 -13.11 13.88 9.68
C ARG A 362 -13.43 12.88 8.58
N GLU A 363 -14.56 12.19 8.70
CA GLU A 363 -15.01 11.24 7.69
C GLU A 363 -15.68 11.93 6.51
N VAL A 364 -15.29 11.55 5.28
CA VAL A 364 -15.94 11.86 4.01
C VAL A 364 -16.18 10.57 3.26
N ARG A 365 -17.32 10.45 2.58
CA ARG A 365 -17.63 9.26 1.77
C ARG A 365 -17.04 9.38 0.37
N TRP A 366 -16.56 8.25 -0.16
CA TRP A 366 -16.07 8.13 -1.51
C TRP A 366 -16.67 6.87 -2.17
N ASN A 367 -16.61 6.79 -3.48
CA ASN A 367 -17.14 5.76 -4.38
C ASN A 367 -18.69 5.61 -4.41
N ASP A 368 -19.13 4.77 -5.35
CA ASP A 368 -20.55 4.54 -5.64
C ASP A 368 -21.20 3.43 -4.81
N GLY A 369 -20.45 2.82 -3.90
CA GLY A 369 -20.91 1.72 -3.05
C GLY A 369 -21.18 0.41 -3.77
N LYS A 370 -20.77 0.27 -5.03
CA LYS A 370 -20.97 -0.96 -5.81
C LYS A 370 -19.77 -1.90 -5.67
N GLY A 371 -20.07 -3.19 -5.55
CA GLY A 371 -19.07 -4.23 -5.40
C GLY A 371 -18.29 -4.12 -4.09
N THR A 372 -17.18 -4.82 -4.01
CA THR A 372 -16.28 -4.81 -2.85
C THR A 372 -14.92 -4.25 -3.28
N ALA A 373 -14.46 -3.17 -2.65
CA ALA A 373 -13.11 -2.66 -2.86
C ALA A 373 -12.11 -3.53 -2.10
N TYR A 374 -11.17 -4.15 -2.81
CA TYR A 374 -10.13 -5.02 -2.26
C TYR A 374 -8.75 -4.37 -2.26
N GLY A 375 -8.49 -3.46 -3.19
CA GLY A 375 -7.25 -2.70 -3.31
C GLY A 375 -7.54 -1.24 -3.56
N ILE A 376 -6.70 -0.36 -3.03
CA ILE A 376 -6.77 1.10 -3.18
C ILE A 376 -5.36 1.59 -3.45
N ALA A 377 -5.22 2.50 -4.42
CA ALA A 377 -3.99 3.24 -4.69
C ALA A 377 -4.30 4.69 -5.06
N PHE A 378 -3.28 5.54 -5.10
CA PHE A 378 -3.43 6.97 -5.29
C PHE A 378 -2.46 7.49 -6.35
N ALA A 379 -2.92 8.39 -7.19
CA ALA A 379 -2.11 9.23 -8.06
C ALA A 379 -2.93 10.40 -8.57
N ASP A 380 -2.27 11.42 -9.08
CA ASP A 380 -2.91 12.48 -9.85
C ASP A 380 -3.08 12.01 -11.30
N PHE A 381 -4.25 11.43 -11.63
CA PHE A 381 -4.53 10.90 -12.97
C PHE A 381 -4.98 11.96 -13.97
N ASN A 382 -5.37 13.14 -13.50
CA ASN A 382 -5.92 14.21 -14.33
C ASN A 382 -4.99 15.43 -14.44
N GLY A 383 -3.85 15.43 -13.74
CA GLY A 383 -2.85 16.49 -13.76
C GLY A 383 -3.26 17.77 -13.04
N ASP A 384 -4.19 17.68 -12.07
CA ASP A 384 -4.67 18.83 -11.31
C ASP A 384 -3.89 19.09 -10.02
N GLY A 385 -2.90 18.24 -9.72
CA GLY A 385 -2.01 18.33 -8.58
C GLY A 385 -2.55 17.68 -7.30
N TRP A 386 -3.70 17.00 -7.34
CA TRP A 386 -4.30 16.35 -6.18
C TRP A 386 -4.42 14.85 -6.38
N PRO A 387 -4.16 14.06 -5.32
CA PRO A 387 -4.30 12.60 -5.43
C PRO A 387 -5.76 12.20 -5.69
N ASP A 388 -5.96 11.39 -6.72
CA ASP A 388 -7.19 10.68 -6.99
C ASP A 388 -7.15 9.28 -6.36
N ILE A 389 -8.31 8.65 -6.20
CA ILE A 389 -8.41 7.29 -5.64
C ILE A 389 -8.70 6.31 -6.78
N VAL A 390 -7.85 5.31 -6.99
CA VAL A 390 -8.16 4.17 -7.84
C VAL A 390 -8.44 2.94 -6.97
N ALA A 391 -9.48 2.17 -7.32
CA ALA A 391 -9.81 0.95 -6.58
C ALA A 391 -9.97 -0.27 -7.47
N ALA A 392 -9.36 -1.39 -7.00
CA ALA A 392 -9.66 -2.72 -7.48
C ALA A 392 -10.90 -3.26 -6.78
N ARG A 393 -11.91 -3.61 -7.56
CA ARG A 393 -13.21 -4.06 -7.06
C ARG A 393 -13.54 -5.46 -7.56
N SER A 394 -14.21 -6.25 -6.71
CA SER A 394 -14.93 -7.45 -7.13
C SER A 394 -16.41 -7.15 -7.27
N ASP A 395 -17.04 -7.74 -8.27
CA ASP A 395 -18.48 -7.62 -8.56
C ASP A 395 -18.93 -6.22 -9.01
N ALA A 396 -17.97 -5.36 -9.36
CA ALA A 396 -18.19 -4.07 -10.03
C ALA A 396 -16.95 -3.70 -10.86
N PRO A 397 -17.08 -2.89 -11.93
CA PRO A 397 -15.93 -2.42 -12.70
C PRO A 397 -14.93 -1.66 -11.83
N ASN A 398 -13.64 -1.87 -12.04
CA ASN A 398 -12.60 -1.05 -11.44
C ASN A 398 -12.73 0.40 -11.89
N ALA A 399 -12.38 1.36 -11.04
CA ALA A 399 -12.58 2.77 -11.37
C ALA A 399 -11.58 3.68 -10.66
N ILE A 400 -11.41 4.88 -11.22
CA ILE A 400 -10.76 6.03 -10.59
C ILE A 400 -11.86 6.98 -10.12
N TRP A 401 -11.71 7.53 -8.92
CA TRP A 401 -12.50 8.64 -8.38
C TRP A 401 -11.63 9.86 -8.28
N PHE A 402 -11.97 10.88 -9.07
CA PHE A 402 -11.23 12.13 -9.13
C PHE A 402 -11.49 12.99 -7.90
N SER A 403 -10.41 13.51 -7.36
CA SER A 403 -10.42 14.49 -6.28
C SER A 403 -11.02 15.82 -6.74
N SER A 404 -11.82 16.47 -5.92
CA SER A 404 -12.37 17.80 -6.16
C SER A 404 -12.46 18.59 -4.85
N GLU A 405 -12.50 19.92 -4.90
CA GLU A 405 -12.79 20.70 -3.71
C GLU A 405 -14.17 20.36 -3.16
N GLN A 406 -14.25 20.04 -1.88
CA GLN A 406 -15.53 19.90 -1.23
C GLN A 406 -16.22 21.27 -1.21
N ALA A 407 -17.37 21.39 -1.90
CA ALA A 407 -18.15 22.62 -1.86
C ALA A 407 -18.44 22.99 -0.40
N GLY A 408 -17.93 24.14 0.05
CA GLY A 408 -18.03 24.57 1.44
C GLY A 408 -19.48 24.56 1.88
N GLY A 409 -19.83 23.67 2.80
CA GLY A 409 -21.08 23.79 3.54
C GLY A 409 -21.07 25.13 4.29
N ARG A 410 -22.02 25.99 3.96
CA ARG A 410 -22.31 27.20 4.69
C ARG A 410 -22.87 26.89 6.07
#